data_21a4906322d7b6ecd2e6cf8a3def6df6
#
_entry.id   21a4906322d7b6ecd2e6cf8a3def6df6
#
_cell.length_a   1.000
_cell.length_b   1.000
_cell.length_c   1.000
_cell.angle_alpha   90.00
_cell.angle_beta   90.00
_cell.angle_gamma   90.00
#
_symmetry.space_group_name_H-M   'P 1'
#
loop_
_entity.id
_entity.type
_entity.pdbx_description
1 polymer ?
#
loop_
_entity_poly.entity_id
_entity_poly.type
_entity_poly.pdbx_seq_one_letter_code
_entity_poly.pdbx_strand_id
1 'polypeptide(L)'
;MVADGVLAMKITQGVDTPENAWFRQGASYWGMAASFVNQGVVSESLFLRPAFSGEMFFIFAKAQPFLKEFREKIGDAEAFQDVEQAILRTKWGRDRLKFLLKRIEVWREKMAPKPSVVRTYFQQRPANRI
;
A
#
# COMPACT_ATOMS: atom_id res chain seq x y z
N MET A 1 -9.91 0.70 9.33
CA MET A 1 -10.76 0.03 8.37
C MET A 1 -10.53 -1.45 8.38
N VAL A 2 -11.60 -2.21 8.38
CA VAL A 2 -11.52 -3.67 8.54
C VAL A 2 -10.68 -4.31 7.45
N ALA A 3 -10.91 -3.93 6.19
CA ALA A 3 -10.17 -4.51 5.06
C ALA A 3 -8.68 -4.21 5.13
N ASP A 4 -8.31 -3.01 5.53
CA ASP A 4 -6.90 -2.63 5.65
C ASP A 4 -6.24 -3.27 6.86
N GLY A 5 -7.00 -3.41 7.97
CA GLY A 5 -6.49 -4.10 9.14
C GLY A 5 -6.21 -5.57 8.85
N VAL A 6 -7.09 -6.23 8.09
CA VAL A 6 -6.89 -7.62 7.68
C VAL A 6 -5.68 -7.72 6.76
N LEU A 7 -5.56 -6.85 5.76
CA LEU A 7 -4.42 -6.85 4.84
C LEU A 7 -3.11 -6.58 5.59
N ALA A 8 -3.09 -5.60 6.46
CA ALA A 8 -1.91 -5.28 7.27
C ALA A 8 -1.52 -6.49 8.13
N MET A 9 -2.48 -7.15 8.74
CA MET A 9 -2.23 -8.34 9.55
C MET A 9 -1.63 -9.46 8.71
N LYS A 10 -2.18 -9.72 7.53
CA LYS A 10 -1.66 -10.75 6.62
C LYS A 10 -0.24 -10.46 6.16
N ILE A 11 0.06 -9.19 5.87
CA ILE A 11 1.39 -8.79 5.44
C ILE A 11 2.40 -8.86 6.58
N THR A 12 2.02 -8.42 7.78
CA THR A 12 2.95 -8.31 8.90
C THR A 12 3.13 -9.60 9.69
N GLN A 13 2.13 -10.46 9.72
CA GLN A 13 2.15 -11.69 10.54
C GLN A 13 2.24 -12.97 9.75
N GLY A 14 1.74 -12.98 8.52
CA GLY A 14 1.65 -14.19 7.73
C GLY A 14 2.80 -14.33 6.75
N VAL A 15 3.90 -14.93 7.17
CA VAL A 15 5.08 -15.12 6.30
C VAL A 15 4.72 -15.94 5.07
N ASP A 16 3.79 -16.86 5.19
CA ASP A 16 3.43 -17.78 4.10
C ASP A 16 2.17 -17.36 3.34
N THR A 17 1.63 -16.17 3.61
CA THR A 17 0.44 -15.71 2.89
C THR A 17 0.79 -15.16 1.51
N PRO A 18 -0.12 -15.30 0.51
CA PRO A 18 0.07 -14.67 -0.80
C PRO A 18 0.26 -13.16 -0.71
N GLU A 19 -0.45 -12.49 0.20
CA GLU A 19 -0.37 -11.05 0.40
C GLU A 19 1.02 -10.65 0.89
N ASN A 20 1.61 -11.42 1.79
CA ASN A 20 2.97 -11.17 2.28
C ASN A 20 3.98 -11.36 1.15
N ALA A 21 3.86 -12.44 0.37
CA ALA A 21 4.76 -12.70 -0.75
C ALA A 21 4.67 -11.58 -1.79
N TRP A 22 3.47 -11.16 -2.15
CA TRP A 22 3.25 -10.07 -3.10
C TRP A 22 3.87 -8.76 -2.61
N PHE A 23 3.65 -8.43 -1.35
CA PHE A 23 4.20 -7.20 -0.76
C PHE A 23 5.72 -7.22 -0.75
N ARG A 24 6.33 -8.34 -0.35
CA ARG A 24 7.79 -8.47 -0.31
C ARG A 24 8.39 -8.36 -1.70
N GLN A 25 7.76 -8.96 -2.71
CA GLN A 25 8.24 -8.87 -4.10
C GLN A 25 8.16 -7.44 -4.60
N GLY A 26 7.03 -6.76 -4.39
CA GLY A 26 6.87 -5.37 -4.78
C GLY A 26 7.84 -4.45 -4.05
N ALA A 27 8.01 -4.65 -2.76
CA ALA A 27 8.95 -3.87 -1.96
C ALA A 27 10.39 -4.06 -2.42
N SER A 28 10.79 -5.30 -2.72
CA SER A 28 12.14 -5.58 -3.21
C SER A 28 12.39 -4.97 -4.58
N TYR A 29 11.46 -5.14 -5.49
CA TYR A 29 11.60 -4.59 -6.85
C TYR A 29 11.70 -3.07 -6.82
N TRP A 30 10.74 -2.42 -6.18
CA TRP A 30 10.70 -0.96 -6.17
C TRP A 30 11.76 -0.36 -5.26
N GLY A 31 12.16 -1.07 -4.21
CA GLY A 31 13.29 -0.68 -3.38
C GLY A 31 14.58 -0.62 -4.19
N MET A 32 14.82 -1.62 -5.00
CA MET A 32 15.99 -1.65 -5.88
C MET A 32 15.92 -0.52 -6.91
N ALA A 33 14.78 -0.37 -7.59
CA ALA A 33 14.62 0.67 -8.59
C ALA A 33 14.76 2.08 -7.97
N ALA A 34 14.17 2.30 -6.81
CA ALA A 34 14.28 3.57 -6.09
C ALA A 34 15.71 3.85 -5.65
N SER A 35 16.46 2.83 -5.26
CA SER A 35 17.87 3.02 -4.88
C SER A 35 18.70 3.53 -6.04
N PHE A 36 18.44 3.05 -7.25
CA PHE A 36 19.14 3.55 -8.45
C PHE A 36 18.88 5.04 -8.67
N VAL A 37 17.64 5.47 -8.47
CA VAL A 37 17.28 6.89 -8.58
C VAL A 37 17.94 7.70 -7.46
N ASN A 38 17.91 7.20 -6.23
CA ASN A 38 18.50 7.86 -5.08
C ASN A 38 20.01 8.01 -5.21
N GLN A 39 20.66 7.06 -5.89
CA GLN A 39 22.10 7.10 -6.15
C GLN A 39 22.46 7.90 -7.41
N GLY A 40 21.50 8.44 -8.12
CA GLY A 40 21.75 9.23 -9.32
C GLY A 40 22.06 8.43 -10.56
N VAL A 41 21.83 7.11 -10.55
CA VAL A 41 22.10 6.23 -11.69
C VAL A 41 21.03 6.39 -12.78
N VAL A 42 19.81 6.68 -12.38
CA VAL A 42 18.65 6.85 -13.27
C VAL A 42 18.09 8.25 -13.12
N SER A 43 17.60 8.82 -14.24
CA SER A 43 16.98 10.15 -14.24
C SER A 43 15.75 10.17 -13.33
N GLU A 44 15.78 11.06 -12.33
CA GLU A 44 14.67 11.20 -11.38
C GLU A 44 13.39 11.65 -12.07
N SER A 45 13.48 12.63 -12.96
CA SER A 45 12.30 13.14 -13.65
C SER A 45 11.64 12.10 -14.53
N LEU A 46 12.42 11.25 -15.16
CA LEU A 46 11.90 10.16 -15.97
C LEU A 46 11.27 9.07 -15.08
N PHE A 47 11.98 8.69 -14.03
CA PHE A 47 11.54 7.64 -13.13
C PHE A 47 10.21 7.99 -12.45
N LEU A 48 10.01 9.24 -12.08
CA LEU A 48 8.82 9.66 -11.36
C LEU A 48 7.58 9.78 -12.24
N ARG A 49 7.70 9.62 -13.55
CA ARG A 49 6.52 9.64 -14.42
C ARG A 49 5.57 8.49 -14.05
N PRO A 50 4.25 8.74 -14.00
CA PRO A 50 3.29 7.70 -13.64
C PRO A 50 3.37 6.44 -14.50
N ALA A 51 3.78 6.58 -15.76
CA ALA A 51 3.94 5.44 -16.66
C ALA A 51 5.04 4.48 -16.20
N PHE A 52 6.04 4.98 -15.47
CA PHE A 52 7.19 4.16 -15.03
C PHE A 52 7.08 3.72 -13.57
N SER A 53 6.62 4.59 -12.69
CA SER A 53 6.64 4.33 -11.25
C SER A 53 5.28 4.44 -10.57
N GLY A 54 4.19 4.47 -11.35
CA GLY A 54 2.85 4.56 -10.78
C GLY A 54 2.55 3.45 -9.79
N GLU A 55 2.99 2.23 -10.08
CA GLU A 55 2.81 1.10 -9.16
C GLU A 55 3.56 1.31 -7.84
N MET A 56 4.77 1.88 -7.89
CA MET A 56 5.54 2.18 -6.70
C MET A 56 4.78 3.13 -5.77
N PHE A 57 4.24 4.21 -6.33
CA PHE A 57 3.45 5.16 -5.56
C PHE A 57 2.21 4.50 -4.96
N PHE A 58 1.56 3.66 -5.72
CA PHE A 58 0.36 2.96 -5.27
C PHE A 58 0.67 2.01 -4.12
N ILE A 59 1.72 1.21 -4.25
CA ILE A 59 2.15 0.28 -3.21
C ILE A 59 2.51 1.04 -1.94
N PHE A 60 3.28 2.12 -2.07
CA PHE A 60 3.67 2.91 -0.91
C PHE A 60 2.48 3.57 -0.24
N ALA A 61 1.54 4.10 -1.02
CA ALA A 61 0.33 4.71 -0.46
C ALA A 61 -0.49 3.70 0.34
N LYS A 62 -0.57 2.47 -0.13
CA LYS A 62 -1.26 1.40 0.61
C LYS A 62 -0.50 0.94 1.84
N ALA A 63 0.82 0.94 1.80
CA ALA A 63 1.65 0.50 2.91
C ALA A 63 1.78 1.55 4.01
N GLN A 64 1.67 2.82 3.69
CA GLN A 64 1.96 3.91 4.60
C GLN A 64 1.22 3.81 5.95
N PRO A 65 -0.07 3.47 6.02
CA PRO A 65 -0.78 3.42 7.29
C PRO A 65 -0.22 2.39 8.28
N PHE A 66 0.42 1.34 7.80
CA PHE A 66 0.96 0.30 8.67
C PHE A 66 2.48 0.14 8.56
N LEU A 67 3.15 1.07 7.90
CA LEU A 67 4.59 0.98 7.63
C LEU A 67 5.41 0.93 8.92
N LYS A 68 5.06 1.73 9.90
CA LYS A 68 5.75 1.75 11.19
C LYS A 68 5.65 0.40 11.89
N GLU A 69 4.44 -0.16 11.96
CA GLU A 69 4.20 -1.46 12.56
C GLU A 69 4.93 -2.56 11.80
N PHE A 70 4.90 -2.49 10.48
CA PHE A 70 5.61 -3.45 9.63
C PHE A 70 7.12 -3.42 9.92
N ARG A 71 7.72 -2.23 9.98
CA ARG A 71 9.13 -2.08 10.29
C ARG A 71 9.50 -2.66 11.65
N GLU A 72 8.66 -2.45 12.64
CA GLU A 72 8.87 -2.99 13.97
C GLU A 72 8.80 -4.52 13.99
N LYS A 73 7.82 -5.09 13.29
CA LYS A 73 7.61 -6.54 13.30
C LYS A 73 8.71 -7.31 12.59
N ILE A 74 9.25 -6.78 11.50
CA ILE A 74 10.36 -7.44 10.80
C ILE A 74 11.72 -7.08 11.40
N GLY A 75 11.76 -6.14 12.35
CA GLY A 75 13.01 -5.71 12.96
C GLY A 75 13.91 -4.90 12.05
N ASP A 76 13.36 -4.25 11.03
CA ASP A 76 14.11 -3.48 10.06
C ASP A 76 13.50 -2.08 9.91
N ALA A 77 14.11 -1.10 10.58
CA ALA A 77 13.68 0.29 10.53
C ALA A 77 13.86 0.92 9.14
N GLU A 78 14.71 0.33 8.31
CA GLU A 78 15.02 0.85 6.97
C GLU A 78 14.18 0.22 5.87
N ALA A 79 13.27 -0.68 6.22
CA ALA A 79 12.41 -1.33 5.23
C ALA A 79 11.60 -0.27 4.46
N PHE A 80 11.60 -0.35 3.14
CA PHE A 80 10.93 0.58 2.26
C PHE A 80 11.52 2.00 2.25
N GLN A 81 12.69 2.18 2.83
CA GLN A 81 13.29 3.51 2.96
C GLN A 81 13.65 4.13 1.62
N ASP A 82 14.20 3.35 0.68
CA ASP A 82 14.56 3.88 -0.63
C ASP A 82 13.33 4.35 -1.40
N VAL A 83 12.24 3.62 -1.33
CA VAL A 83 10.97 4.04 -1.93
C VAL A 83 10.46 5.32 -1.28
N GLU A 84 10.48 5.37 0.05
CA GLU A 84 10.06 6.55 0.79
C GLU A 84 10.87 7.78 0.39
N GLN A 85 12.18 7.65 0.34
CA GLN A 85 13.06 8.76 -0.05
C GLN A 85 12.81 9.20 -1.50
N ALA A 86 12.65 8.26 -2.41
CA ALA A 86 12.40 8.58 -3.81
C ALA A 86 11.09 9.37 -3.99
N ILE A 87 10.07 9.01 -3.23
CA ILE A 87 8.77 9.68 -3.28
C ILE A 87 8.81 11.05 -2.59
N LEU A 88 9.40 11.13 -1.40
CA LEU A 88 9.32 12.33 -0.58
C LEU A 88 10.35 13.39 -0.93
N ARG A 89 11.37 13.07 -1.73
CA ARG A 89 12.44 14.01 -2.04
C ARG A 89 11.96 15.19 -2.87
N THR A 90 11.02 14.99 -3.78
CA THR A 90 10.52 16.06 -4.65
C THR A 90 9.12 16.50 -4.21
N LYS A 91 8.81 17.77 -4.51
CA LYS A 91 7.46 18.29 -4.28
C LYS A 91 6.44 17.51 -5.10
N TRP A 92 6.79 17.20 -6.36
CA TRP A 92 5.91 16.43 -7.22
C TRP A 92 5.58 15.06 -6.61
N GLY A 93 6.59 14.38 -6.08
CA GLY A 93 6.40 13.08 -5.42
C GLY A 93 5.48 13.17 -4.21
N ARG A 94 5.70 14.17 -3.36
CA ARG A 94 4.85 14.39 -2.19
C ARG A 94 3.41 14.69 -2.58
N ASP A 95 3.22 15.54 -3.59
CA ASP A 95 1.88 15.91 -4.06
C ASP A 95 1.17 14.70 -4.68
N ARG A 96 1.90 13.89 -5.44
CA ARG A 96 1.36 12.67 -6.04
C ARG A 96 0.93 11.67 -4.97
N LEU A 97 1.72 11.52 -3.93
CA LEU A 97 1.38 10.64 -2.81
C LEU A 97 0.10 11.11 -2.12
N LYS A 98 -0.01 12.40 -1.84
CA LYS A 98 -1.22 12.96 -1.24
C LYS A 98 -2.45 12.72 -2.11
N PHE A 99 -2.30 12.92 -3.41
CA PHE A 99 -3.38 12.67 -4.37
C PHE A 99 -3.85 11.21 -4.30
N LEU A 100 -2.91 10.27 -4.28
CA LEU A 100 -3.24 8.85 -4.24
C LEU A 100 -3.85 8.43 -2.90
N LEU A 101 -3.33 8.94 -1.79
CA LEU A 101 -3.88 8.65 -0.47
C LEU A 101 -5.33 9.09 -0.37
N LYS A 102 -5.63 10.29 -0.86
CA LYS A 102 -6.99 10.82 -0.86
C LYS A 102 -7.89 10.00 -1.78
N ARG A 103 -7.39 9.61 -2.94
CA ARG A 103 -8.14 8.82 -3.90
C ARG A 103 -8.45 7.42 -3.36
N ILE A 104 -7.51 6.79 -2.69
CA ILE A 104 -7.70 5.49 -2.05
C ILE A 104 -8.76 5.61 -0.95
N GLU A 105 -8.71 6.66 -0.13
CA GLU A 105 -9.69 6.90 0.91
C GLU A 105 -11.11 7.05 0.35
N VAL A 106 -11.26 7.87 -0.68
CA VAL A 106 -12.57 8.04 -1.34
C VAL A 106 -13.05 6.72 -1.93
N TRP A 107 -12.15 5.97 -2.55
CA TRP A 107 -12.48 4.69 -3.15
C TRP A 107 -12.95 3.68 -2.11
N ARG A 108 -12.30 3.64 -0.96
CA ARG A 108 -12.70 2.78 0.16
C ARG A 108 -14.10 3.12 0.66
N GLU A 109 -14.42 4.38 0.79
CA GLU A 109 -15.73 4.83 1.22
C GLU A 109 -16.82 4.37 0.24
N LYS A 110 -16.55 4.46 -1.06
CA LYS A 110 -17.49 4.02 -2.10
C LYS A 110 -17.66 2.51 -2.12
N MET A 111 -16.61 1.76 -1.86
CA MET A 111 -16.62 0.31 -1.92
C MET A 111 -17.04 -0.34 -0.61
N ALA A 112 -17.01 0.40 0.50
CA ALA A 112 -17.40 -0.12 1.80
C ALA A 112 -18.91 -0.39 1.80
N PRO A 113 -19.36 -1.58 2.24
CA PRO A 113 -20.80 -1.87 2.36
C PRO A 113 -21.43 -0.93 3.39
N LYS A 114 -22.56 -0.32 3.01
CA LYS A 114 -23.31 0.48 3.97
C LYS A 114 -23.91 -0.44 5.04
N PRO A 115 -23.93 -0.04 6.30
CA PRO A 115 -24.48 -0.88 7.38
C PRO A 115 -25.90 -1.35 7.09
N SER A 116 -26.72 -0.49 6.49
CA SER A 116 -28.10 -0.84 6.13
C SER A 116 -28.15 -1.98 5.09
N VAL A 117 -27.25 -1.98 4.12
CA VAL A 117 -27.17 -3.02 3.09
C VAL A 117 -26.74 -4.35 3.71
N VAL A 118 -25.73 -4.32 4.56
CA VAL A 118 -25.24 -5.51 5.26
C VAL A 118 -26.35 -6.10 6.13
N ARG A 119 -27.06 -5.26 6.88
CA ARG A 119 -28.17 -5.71 7.71
C ARG A 119 -29.26 -6.38 6.89
N THR A 120 -29.65 -5.76 5.77
CA THR A 120 -30.67 -6.32 4.88
C THR A 120 -30.25 -7.67 4.34
N TYR A 121 -28.98 -7.80 3.93
CA TYR A 121 -28.45 -9.05 3.44
C TYR A 121 -28.58 -10.18 4.48
N PHE A 122 -28.15 -9.93 5.70
CA PHE A 122 -28.20 -10.92 6.77
C PHE A 122 -29.63 -11.28 7.17
N GLN A 123 -30.57 -10.32 7.11
CA GLN A 123 -31.97 -10.57 7.41
C GLN A 123 -32.64 -11.44 6.35
N GLN A 124 -32.23 -11.31 5.09
CA GLN A 124 -32.78 -12.09 3.99
C GLN A 124 -32.20 -13.49 3.89
N ARG A 125 -31.12 -13.75 4.59
CA ARG A 125 -30.45 -15.04 4.55
C ARG A 125 -31.29 -16.10 5.26
N PRO A 126 -31.59 -17.24 4.61
CA PRO A 126 -32.36 -18.30 5.26
C PRO A 126 -31.63 -18.81 6.50
N ALA A 127 -32.40 -19.01 7.58
CA ALA A 127 -31.83 -19.44 8.87
C ALA A 127 -31.22 -20.84 8.83
N ASN A 128 -31.72 -21.69 7.95
CA ASN A 128 -31.26 -23.09 7.80
C ASN A 128 -30.10 -23.23 6.81
N ARG A 129 -29.60 -22.16 6.30
CA ARG A 129 -28.50 -22.20 5.35
C ARG A 129 -27.18 -22.17 6.11
N ILE A 130 -26.49 -23.26 6.05
CA ILE A 130 -25.22 -23.46 6.75
C ILE A 130 -24.08 -23.35 5.76
#